data_6ce2347819ebad3827f2cd208c4ff1be
#
_entry.id   6ce2347819ebad3827f2cd208c4ff1be
#
_cell.length_a   1.000
_cell.length_b   1.000
_cell.length_c   1.000
_cell.angle_alpha   90.00
_cell.angle_beta   90.00
_cell.angle_gamma   90.00
#
_symmetry.space_group_name_H-M   'P 1'
#
loop_
_entity.id
_entity.type
_entity.pdbx_description
1 polymer ?
#
loop_
_entity_poly.entity_id
_entity_poly.type
_entity_poly.pdbx_seq_one_letter_code
_entity_poly.pdbx_strand_id
1 'polypeptide(L)'
;MQAIDLAYRAMKPIAVAALIVGLGMPFSAYSETAAPKCDAPLHLLRLANPLTHFAQKLATRGPITIVAIGSSSTAGAGASSPATNYPNRLAEELKRLFPTHSITVLNRGVNGEEVDDMLKRFDKDVVVAKPDLVLWQLGTNSVIRDQMFTDHGAAIRDGLKRIRTIDADVVLIDPQFAPKVIVKPEVGPMVELIATTAKQEDVDLFRRFDVMKRWRDDDHMAFESFVSPDGLHMNDWSYACMAKGLSLAIAEAAQRPVMSAKATSHMVP
;
A
#
# COMPACT_ATOMS: atom_id res chain seq x y z
N MET A 1 8.55 -6.35 95.26
CA MET A 1 9.57 -5.38 95.58
C MET A 1 9.56 -4.28 94.54
N GLN A 2 9.24 -3.11 95.01
CA GLN A 2 9.33 -1.75 94.50
C GLN A 2 8.95 -1.45 93.03
N ALA A 3 7.82 -0.77 92.99
CA ALA A 3 7.29 0.05 91.89
C ALA A 3 8.19 1.28 91.65
N ILE A 4 8.40 1.68 90.41
CA ILE A 4 8.80 3.01 90.06
C ILE A 4 7.78 3.58 89.07
N ASP A 5 6.98 4.50 89.55
CA ASP A 5 6.12 5.39 88.79
C ASP A 5 6.98 6.35 87.96
N LEU A 6 6.69 6.48 86.65
CA LEU A 6 7.23 7.61 85.90
C LEU A 6 6.12 8.33 85.20
N ALA A 7 5.94 9.56 85.63
CA ALA A 7 4.90 10.47 85.18
C ALA A 7 4.96 10.80 83.67
N TYR A 8 3.85 10.62 82.97
CA TYR A 8 3.65 11.02 81.58
C TYR A 8 3.26 12.50 81.52
N ARG A 9 4.23 13.36 81.16
CA ARG A 9 3.88 14.77 80.84
C ARG A 9 3.29 14.90 79.47
N ALA A 10 2.04 15.34 79.37
CA ALA A 10 1.33 15.67 78.16
C ALA A 10 2.01 16.86 77.44
N MET A 11 2.54 16.60 76.24
CA MET A 11 2.93 17.64 75.28
C MET A 11 1.75 17.95 74.36
N LYS A 12 1.36 19.21 74.33
CA LYS A 12 0.31 19.73 73.39
C LYS A 12 0.89 19.77 71.97
N PRO A 13 0.16 19.32 70.95
CA PRO A 13 0.64 19.45 69.57
C PRO A 13 0.50 20.90 69.08
N ILE A 14 1.59 21.44 68.53
CA ILE A 14 1.58 22.71 67.79
C ILE A 14 1.12 22.38 66.38
N ALA A 15 -0.03 22.94 66.01
CA ALA A 15 -0.53 22.84 64.63
C ALA A 15 0.28 23.79 63.74
N VAL A 16 1.13 23.23 62.87
CA VAL A 16 1.76 23.97 61.76
C VAL A 16 0.84 23.89 60.53
N ALA A 17 0.19 25.02 60.24
CA ALA A 17 -0.56 25.18 59.02
C ALA A 17 0.41 25.34 57.83
N ALA A 18 0.60 24.29 57.06
CA ALA A 18 1.34 24.37 55.79
C ALA A 18 0.44 24.99 54.70
N LEU A 19 0.75 26.21 54.30
CA LEU A 19 0.14 26.89 53.17
C LEU A 19 0.68 26.30 51.88
N ILE A 20 -0.06 25.36 51.27
CA ILE A 20 0.27 24.83 49.93
C ILE A 20 -0.19 25.86 48.89
N VAL A 21 0.70 26.69 48.40
CA VAL A 21 0.50 27.51 47.17
C VAL A 21 0.59 26.57 45.98
N GLY A 22 -0.57 26.14 45.49
CA GLY A 22 -0.65 25.37 44.26
C GLY A 22 -0.31 26.24 43.05
N LEU A 23 0.92 26.14 42.52
CA LEU A 23 1.25 26.61 41.19
C LEU A 23 0.54 25.70 40.18
N GLY A 24 -0.66 26.12 39.73
CA GLY A 24 -1.38 25.52 38.62
C GLY A 24 -0.58 25.76 37.33
N MET A 25 0.27 24.80 36.92
CA MET A 25 0.78 24.78 35.54
C MET A 25 -0.40 24.45 34.62
N PRO A 26 -0.61 25.23 33.55
CA PRO A 26 -1.60 24.85 32.55
C PRO A 26 -1.13 23.55 31.90
N PHE A 27 -1.84 22.45 32.11
CA PHE A 27 -1.74 21.27 31.27
C PHE A 27 -2.18 21.68 29.87
N SER A 28 -1.23 21.93 28.96
CA SER A 28 -1.53 21.98 27.54
C SER A 28 -2.07 20.60 27.15
N ALA A 29 -3.38 20.51 26.98
CA ALA A 29 -3.99 19.36 26.39
C ALA A 29 -3.41 19.23 24.97
N TYR A 30 -2.46 18.34 24.77
CA TYR A 30 -2.11 17.86 23.45
C TYR A 30 -3.37 17.24 22.87
N SER A 31 -4.01 17.95 21.95
CA SER A 31 -5.08 17.37 21.14
C SER A 31 -4.44 16.24 20.34
N GLU A 32 -4.71 15.02 20.75
CA GLU A 32 -4.39 13.82 19.98
C GLU A 32 -5.20 13.92 18.68
N THR A 33 -4.57 14.47 17.65
CA THR A 33 -5.18 14.53 16.33
C THR A 33 -5.39 13.09 15.89
N ALA A 34 -6.65 12.68 15.77
CA ALA A 34 -7.01 11.35 15.27
C ALA A 34 -6.24 11.08 13.98
N ALA A 35 -5.67 9.87 13.88
CA ALA A 35 -4.91 9.48 12.69
C ALA A 35 -5.76 9.72 11.43
N PRO A 36 -5.17 10.29 10.36
CA PRO A 36 -5.91 10.60 9.14
C PRO A 36 -6.61 9.36 8.62
N LYS A 37 -7.84 9.52 8.13
CA LYS A 37 -8.62 8.40 7.57
C LYS A 37 -8.02 7.97 6.24
N CYS A 38 -7.89 6.66 6.05
CA CYS A 38 -7.48 6.04 4.79
C CYS A 38 -8.64 5.94 3.78
N ASP A 39 -9.31 7.02 3.48
CA ASP A 39 -10.46 6.99 2.59
C ASP A 39 -10.08 7.57 1.23
N ALA A 40 -9.90 6.70 0.23
CA ALA A 40 -9.78 7.13 -1.16
C ALA A 40 -11.14 6.95 -1.86
N PRO A 41 -11.56 7.89 -2.71
CA PRO A 41 -12.78 7.74 -3.50
C PRO A 41 -12.71 6.52 -4.40
N LEU A 42 -13.80 5.78 -4.51
CA LEU A 42 -13.88 4.54 -5.30
C LEU A 42 -13.39 4.71 -6.74
N HIS A 43 -13.62 5.89 -7.37
CA HIS A 43 -13.19 6.14 -8.75
C HIS A 43 -11.65 6.15 -8.91
N LEU A 44 -10.87 6.48 -7.87
CA LEU A 44 -9.41 6.39 -7.89
C LEU A 44 -8.90 4.98 -7.65
N LEU A 45 -9.69 4.15 -6.96
CA LEU A 45 -9.33 2.77 -6.64
C LEU A 45 -9.79 1.78 -7.70
N ARG A 46 -10.82 2.13 -8.49
CA ARG A 46 -11.46 1.20 -9.41
C ARG A 46 -10.51 0.76 -10.52
N LEU A 47 -10.31 -0.54 -10.63
CA LEU A 47 -9.63 -1.17 -11.76
C LEU A 47 -10.51 -1.12 -13.03
N ALA A 48 -9.89 -1.04 -14.21
CA ALA A 48 -10.62 -0.94 -15.48
C ALA A 48 -11.36 -2.24 -15.78
N ASN A 49 -10.69 -3.37 -15.58
CA ASN A 49 -11.14 -4.70 -15.97
C ASN A 49 -11.59 -5.55 -14.76
N PRO A 50 -12.44 -6.57 -14.96
CA PRO A 50 -12.65 -7.60 -13.96
C PRO A 50 -11.40 -8.49 -13.82
N LEU A 51 -11.05 -8.87 -12.60
CA LEU A 51 -9.99 -9.84 -12.33
C LEU A 51 -10.55 -11.26 -12.44
N THR A 52 -10.57 -11.77 -13.67
CA THR A 52 -11.33 -12.98 -14.03
C THR A 52 -10.72 -14.25 -13.46
N HIS A 53 -9.38 -14.36 -13.48
CA HIS A 53 -8.68 -15.52 -12.95
C HIS A 53 -8.78 -15.56 -11.42
N PHE A 54 -8.55 -14.43 -10.77
CA PHE A 54 -8.73 -14.29 -9.31
C PHE A 54 -10.17 -14.61 -8.88
N ALA A 55 -11.18 -14.10 -9.62
CA ALA A 55 -12.59 -14.39 -9.36
C ALA A 55 -12.93 -15.88 -9.50
N GLN A 56 -12.37 -16.56 -10.50
CA GLN A 56 -12.55 -18.00 -10.70
C GLN A 56 -11.97 -18.79 -9.52
N LYS A 57 -10.80 -18.40 -9.02
CA LYS A 57 -10.19 -19.04 -7.85
C LYS A 57 -11.02 -18.82 -6.58
N LEU A 58 -11.58 -17.64 -6.38
CA LEU A 58 -12.53 -17.39 -5.29
C LEU A 58 -13.75 -18.32 -5.41
N ALA A 59 -14.36 -18.43 -6.60
CA ALA A 59 -15.55 -19.26 -6.83
C ALA A 59 -15.28 -20.74 -6.56
N THR A 60 -14.09 -21.25 -6.91
CA THR A 60 -13.71 -22.67 -6.73
C THR A 60 -13.11 -22.96 -5.35
N ARG A 61 -12.92 -21.93 -4.50
CA ARG A 61 -12.27 -22.04 -3.18
C ARG A 61 -10.87 -22.66 -3.22
N GLY A 62 -10.20 -22.55 -4.35
CA GLY A 62 -8.80 -22.95 -4.48
C GLY A 62 -7.86 -22.01 -3.72
N PRO A 63 -6.61 -22.43 -3.44
CA PRO A 63 -5.60 -21.54 -2.93
C PRO A 63 -5.28 -20.46 -3.96
N ILE A 64 -5.12 -19.21 -3.49
CA ILE A 64 -4.82 -18.05 -4.31
C ILE A 64 -3.42 -17.56 -4.01
N THR A 65 -2.61 -17.37 -5.03
CA THR A 65 -1.26 -16.80 -4.92
C THR A 65 -1.21 -15.47 -5.63
N ILE A 66 -0.79 -14.44 -4.92
CA ILE A 66 -0.51 -13.11 -5.46
C ILE A 66 1.00 -12.90 -5.42
N VAL A 67 1.59 -12.46 -6.51
CA VAL A 67 2.99 -12.01 -6.53
C VAL A 67 3.02 -10.49 -6.62
N ALA A 68 3.64 -9.84 -5.63
CA ALA A 68 3.96 -8.42 -5.66
C ALA A 68 5.44 -8.25 -6.07
N ILE A 69 5.68 -7.91 -7.34
CA ILE A 69 7.01 -7.62 -7.87
C ILE A 69 7.20 -6.11 -8.01
N GLY A 70 8.40 -5.63 -7.73
CA GLY A 70 8.71 -4.21 -7.79
C GLY A 70 10.05 -3.86 -7.15
N SER A 71 10.25 -2.58 -6.91
CA SER A 71 11.46 -2.04 -6.30
C SER A 71 11.35 -1.89 -4.77
N SER A 72 12.02 -0.89 -4.22
CA SER A 72 12.07 -0.62 -2.77
C SER A 72 10.69 -0.37 -2.13
N SER A 73 9.74 0.23 -2.84
CA SER A 73 8.37 0.40 -2.32
C SER A 73 7.67 -0.94 -2.12
N THR A 74 7.94 -1.93 -2.97
CA THR A 74 7.42 -3.29 -2.81
C THR A 74 8.20 -4.07 -1.75
N ALA A 75 9.53 -3.93 -1.71
CA ALA A 75 10.34 -4.52 -0.65
C ALA A 75 9.94 -4.04 0.75
N GLY A 76 9.49 -2.78 0.86
CA GLY A 76 9.03 -2.18 2.11
C GLY A 76 9.99 -1.15 2.70
N ALA A 77 10.82 -0.50 1.87
CA ALA A 77 11.64 0.62 2.34
C ALA A 77 10.75 1.75 2.89
N GLY A 78 11.14 2.31 4.03
CA GLY A 78 10.33 3.30 4.78
C GLY A 78 9.31 2.68 5.74
N ALA A 79 9.04 1.39 5.65
CA ALA A 79 8.25 0.67 6.64
C ALA A 79 9.06 0.39 7.91
N SER A 80 8.42 0.43 9.08
CA SER A 80 9.08 0.17 10.36
C SER A 80 9.47 -1.30 10.55
N SER A 81 8.81 -2.20 9.84
CA SER A 81 9.07 -3.64 9.85
C SER A 81 8.57 -4.31 8.55
N PRO A 82 9.01 -5.54 8.26
CA PRO A 82 8.44 -6.31 7.14
C PRO A 82 6.92 -6.48 7.24
N ALA A 83 6.35 -6.57 8.43
CA ALA A 83 4.90 -6.72 8.62
C ALA A 83 4.10 -5.47 8.20
N THR A 84 4.73 -4.30 8.14
CA THR A 84 4.07 -3.04 7.82
C THR A 84 4.22 -2.59 6.36
N ASN A 85 4.93 -3.35 5.52
CA ASN A 85 4.97 -3.11 4.07
C ASN A 85 3.62 -3.43 3.40
N TYR A 86 3.37 -2.87 2.20
CA TYR A 86 2.05 -3.06 1.57
C TYR A 86 1.73 -4.50 1.19
N PRO A 87 2.67 -5.37 0.73
CA PRO A 87 2.30 -6.75 0.39
C PRO A 87 1.80 -7.55 1.59
N ASN A 88 2.45 -7.41 2.76
CA ASN A 88 2.01 -8.08 3.99
C ASN A 88 0.69 -7.50 4.52
N ARG A 89 0.53 -6.17 4.51
CA ARG A 89 -0.74 -5.51 4.85
C ARG A 89 -1.86 -5.92 3.90
N LEU A 90 -1.58 -6.08 2.61
CA LEU A 90 -2.55 -6.56 1.63
C LEU A 90 -3.02 -7.98 1.94
N ALA A 91 -2.12 -8.87 2.34
CA ALA A 91 -2.49 -10.23 2.78
C ALA A 91 -3.46 -10.19 3.96
N GLU A 92 -3.23 -9.31 4.96
CA GLU A 92 -4.12 -9.11 6.09
C GLU A 92 -5.50 -8.57 5.67
N GLU A 93 -5.52 -7.57 4.76
CA GLU A 93 -6.76 -6.97 4.26
C GLU A 93 -7.58 -7.99 3.46
N LEU A 94 -6.95 -8.73 2.55
CA LEU A 94 -7.62 -9.76 1.76
C LEU A 94 -8.15 -10.90 2.63
N LYS A 95 -7.41 -11.30 3.68
CA LYS A 95 -7.90 -12.28 4.66
C LYS A 95 -9.16 -11.79 5.39
N ARG A 96 -9.27 -10.48 5.67
CA ARG A 96 -10.49 -9.90 6.27
C ARG A 96 -11.67 -9.89 5.31
N LEU A 97 -11.42 -9.57 4.03
CA LEU A 97 -12.47 -9.54 2.99
C LEU A 97 -12.92 -10.95 2.57
N PHE A 98 -12.00 -11.91 2.58
CA PHE A 98 -12.22 -13.30 2.14
C PHE A 98 -11.81 -14.31 3.22
N PRO A 99 -12.47 -14.33 4.40
CA PRO A 99 -12.00 -15.09 5.58
C PRO A 99 -12.00 -16.60 5.40
N THR A 100 -12.73 -17.12 4.41
CA THR A 100 -12.84 -18.55 4.10
C THR A 100 -11.89 -19.00 2.99
N HIS A 101 -11.05 -18.09 2.46
CA HIS A 101 -10.13 -18.39 1.37
C HIS A 101 -8.68 -18.39 1.84
N SER A 102 -7.87 -19.27 1.25
CA SER A 102 -6.42 -19.29 1.46
C SER A 102 -5.76 -18.37 0.43
N ILE A 103 -5.38 -17.18 0.85
CA ILE A 103 -4.73 -16.18 0.00
C ILE A 103 -3.33 -15.92 0.51
N THR A 104 -2.33 -16.08 -0.36
CA THR A 104 -0.92 -15.82 -0.07
C THR A 104 -0.42 -14.67 -0.94
N VAL A 105 0.25 -13.67 -0.34
CA VAL A 105 0.92 -12.59 -1.05
C VAL A 105 2.43 -12.79 -0.93
N LEU A 106 3.10 -13.03 -2.04
CA LEU A 106 4.55 -13.20 -2.12
C LEU A 106 5.19 -11.85 -2.44
N ASN A 107 5.96 -11.31 -1.49
CA ASN A 107 6.74 -10.10 -1.72
C ASN A 107 8.01 -10.43 -2.52
N ARG A 108 8.12 -9.88 -3.73
CA ARG A 108 9.26 -9.96 -4.65
C ARG A 108 9.83 -8.57 -4.95
N GLY A 109 9.82 -7.68 -3.97
CA GLY A 109 10.45 -6.37 -4.07
C GLY A 109 11.96 -6.45 -3.89
N VAL A 110 12.73 -5.73 -4.72
CA VAL A 110 14.19 -5.57 -4.59
C VAL A 110 14.54 -4.09 -4.72
N ASN A 111 15.28 -3.58 -3.74
CA ASN A 111 15.61 -2.15 -3.67
C ASN A 111 16.40 -1.69 -4.91
N GLY A 112 16.02 -0.52 -5.43
CA GLY A 112 16.76 0.13 -6.49
C GLY A 112 16.52 -0.42 -7.90
N GLU A 113 15.71 -1.46 -8.07
CA GLU A 113 15.46 -2.05 -9.38
C GLU A 113 14.59 -1.18 -10.29
N GLU A 114 14.86 -1.27 -11.56
CA GLU A 114 14.09 -0.78 -12.68
C GLU A 114 13.43 -1.95 -13.42
N VAL A 115 12.63 -1.65 -14.44
CA VAL A 115 11.90 -2.68 -15.19
C VAL A 115 12.81 -3.76 -15.75
N ASP A 116 13.96 -3.38 -16.32
CA ASP A 116 14.93 -4.31 -16.92
C ASP A 116 15.57 -5.24 -15.88
N ASP A 117 15.81 -4.76 -14.67
CA ASP A 117 16.34 -5.59 -13.58
C ASP A 117 15.28 -6.60 -13.11
N MET A 118 14.03 -6.17 -12.98
CA MET A 118 12.92 -7.06 -12.67
C MET A 118 12.74 -8.15 -13.72
N LEU A 119 12.90 -7.82 -15.03
CA LEU A 119 12.79 -8.78 -16.13
C LEU A 119 13.88 -9.87 -16.10
N LYS A 120 15.09 -9.58 -15.61
CA LYS A 120 16.16 -10.57 -15.44
C LYS A 120 15.81 -11.70 -14.47
N ARG A 121 14.95 -11.40 -13.48
CA ARG A 121 14.51 -12.36 -12.45
C ARG A 121 13.04 -12.77 -12.56
N PHE A 122 12.35 -12.30 -13.61
CA PHE A 122 10.90 -12.43 -13.75
C PHE A 122 10.44 -13.89 -13.78
N ASP A 123 11.15 -14.74 -14.50
CA ASP A 123 10.81 -16.17 -14.60
C ASP A 123 10.90 -16.85 -13.23
N LYS A 124 11.98 -16.57 -12.48
CA LYS A 124 12.21 -17.14 -11.15
C LYS A 124 11.19 -16.67 -10.12
N ASP A 125 10.89 -15.37 -10.12
CA ASP A 125 10.12 -14.73 -9.05
C ASP A 125 8.62 -14.67 -9.33
N VAL A 126 8.22 -14.69 -10.61
CA VAL A 126 6.81 -14.59 -11.04
C VAL A 126 6.36 -15.89 -11.71
N VAL A 127 6.99 -16.29 -12.84
CA VAL A 127 6.47 -17.40 -13.65
C VAL A 127 6.49 -18.73 -12.89
N VAL A 128 7.57 -19.04 -12.19
CA VAL A 128 7.69 -20.29 -11.39
C VAL A 128 6.66 -20.33 -10.24
N ALA A 129 6.29 -19.19 -9.68
CA ALA A 129 5.29 -19.13 -8.61
C ALA A 129 3.86 -19.40 -9.10
N LYS A 130 3.61 -19.33 -10.41
CA LYS A 130 2.29 -19.50 -11.06
C LYS A 130 1.19 -18.74 -10.30
N PRO A 131 1.33 -17.42 -10.12
CA PRO A 131 0.36 -16.64 -9.38
C PRO A 131 -0.99 -16.55 -10.11
N ASP A 132 -2.03 -16.26 -9.35
CA ASP A 132 -3.36 -15.95 -9.87
C ASP A 132 -3.51 -14.45 -10.17
N LEU A 133 -2.68 -13.61 -9.50
CA LEU A 133 -2.61 -12.18 -9.70
C LEU A 133 -1.18 -11.70 -9.55
N VAL A 134 -0.73 -10.84 -10.45
CA VAL A 134 0.55 -10.12 -10.38
C VAL A 134 0.29 -8.64 -10.10
N LEU A 135 0.89 -8.12 -9.02
CA LEU A 135 0.97 -6.70 -8.72
C LEU A 135 2.38 -6.24 -9.11
N TRP A 136 2.50 -5.39 -10.13
CA TRP A 136 3.79 -4.98 -10.66
C TRP A 136 4.04 -3.48 -10.51
N GLN A 137 4.89 -3.11 -9.53
CA GLN A 137 5.23 -1.71 -9.25
C GLN A 137 6.41 -1.26 -10.10
N LEU A 138 6.25 -0.09 -10.77
CA LEU A 138 7.11 0.38 -11.84
C LEU A 138 7.45 1.88 -11.72
N GLY A 139 8.48 2.31 -12.43
CA GLY A 139 8.76 3.65 -12.89
C GLY A 139 9.50 4.58 -11.92
N THR A 140 9.44 4.37 -10.60
CA THR A 140 10.01 5.30 -9.62
C THR A 140 11.52 5.51 -9.79
N ASN A 141 12.29 4.43 -9.91
CA ASN A 141 13.76 4.53 -9.97
C ASN A 141 14.23 5.16 -11.27
N SER A 142 13.56 4.90 -12.38
CA SER A 142 13.87 5.53 -13.67
C SER A 142 13.64 7.04 -13.60
N VAL A 143 12.55 7.49 -12.95
CA VAL A 143 12.29 8.92 -12.72
C VAL A 143 13.38 9.56 -11.87
N ILE A 144 13.75 8.99 -10.72
CA ILE A 144 14.73 9.61 -9.82
C ILE A 144 16.16 9.59 -10.36
N ARG A 145 16.48 8.70 -11.31
CA ARG A 145 17.78 8.60 -11.98
C ARG A 145 17.87 9.38 -13.28
N ASP A 146 16.83 10.13 -13.64
CA ASP A 146 16.76 10.96 -14.85
C ASP A 146 17.03 10.12 -16.13
N GLN A 147 16.53 8.88 -16.17
CA GLN A 147 16.75 7.99 -17.30
C GLN A 147 15.77 8.26 -18.44
N MET A 148 16.25 8.12 -19.68
CA MET A 148 15.41 8.20 -20.88
C MET A 148 14.47 6.99 -20.96
N PHE A 149 13.18 7.22 -21.27
CA PHE A 149 12.14 6.18 -21.23
C PHE A 149 11.89 5.47 -22.55
N THR A 150 12.77 5.62 -23.54
CA THR A 150 12.55 5.15 -24.92
C THR A 150 12.16 3.67 -25.01
N ASP A 151 12.68 2.83 -24.12
CA ASP A 151 12.44 1.38 -24.16
C ASP A 151 11.56 0.85 -22.99
N HIS A 152 11.18 1.71 -22.04
CA HIS A 152 10.40 1.28 -20.86
C HIS A 152 9.06 0.67 -21.23
N GLY A 153 8.33 1.24 -22.18
CA GLY A 153 7.06 0.68 -22.65
C GLY A 153 7.24 -0.70 -23.31
N ALA A 154 8.32 -0.91 -24.03
CA ALA A 154 8.64 -2.21 -24.64
C ALA A 154 9.00 -3.25 -23.55
N ALA A 155 9.79 -2.84 -22.55
CA ALA A 155 10.14 -3.69 -21.42
C ALA A 155 8.91 -4.10 -20.58
N ILE A 156 7.99 -3.16 -20.30
CA ILE A 156 6.72 -3.48 -19.64
C ILE A 156 5.93 -4.51 -20.47
N ARG A 157 5.79 -4.30 -21.78
CA ARG A 157 5.09 -5.23 -22.66
C ARG A 157 5.73 -6.61 -22.70
N ASP A 158 7.08 -6.72 -22.62
CA ASP A 158 7.76 -8.01 -22.53
C ASP A 158 7.36 -8.77 -21.25
N GLY A 159 7.37 -8.10 -20.09
CA GLY A 159 6.90 -8.71 -18.84
C GLY A 159 5.43 -9.12 -18.88
N LEU A 160 4.56 -8.28 -19.47
CA LEU A 160 3.13 -8.61 -19.64
C LEU A 160 2.95 -9.85 -20.54
N LYS A 161 3.74 -10.01 -21.60
CA LYS A 161 3.72 -11.23 -22.42
C LYS A 161 4.08 -12.47 -21.60
N ARG A 162 5.07 -12.40 -20.73
CA ARG A 162 5.44 -13.51 -19.84
C ARG A 162 4.34 -13.85 -18.86
N ILE A 163 3.66 -12.86 -18.27
CA ILE A 163 2.52 -13.10 -17.37
C ILE A 163 1.37 -13.79 -18.11
N ARG A 164 1.08 -13.39 -19.35
CA ARG A 164 0.04 -14.04 -20.17
C ARG A 164 0.31 -15.54 -20.41
N THR A 165 1.56 -15.99 -20.36
CA THR A 165 1.86 -17.44 -20.52
C THR A 165 1.44 -18.29 -19.33
N ILE A 166 1.16 -17.67 -18.21
CA ILE A 166 0.74 -18.33 -16.95
C ILE A 166 -0.71 -18.05 -16.57
N ASP A 167 -1.45 -17.35 -17.43
CA ASP A 167 -2.88 -17.06 -17.26
C ASP A 167 -3.21 -16.35 -15.94
N ALA A 168 -2.39 -15.37 -15.54
CA ALA A 168 -2.60 -14.59 -14.33
C ALA A 168 -3.19 -13.20 -14.64
N ASP A 169 -4.06 -12.71 -13.77
CA ASP A 169 -4.48 -11.30 -13.79
C ASP A 169 -3.29 -10.38 -13.48
N VAL A 170 -3.32 -9.13 -13.97
CA VAL A 170 -2.23 -8.16 -13.76
C VAL A 170 -2.79 -6.81 -13.32
N VAL A 171 -2.17 -6.24 -12.29
CA VAL A 171 -2.35 -4.84 -11.90
C VAL A 171 -0.98 -4.16 -11.86
N LEU A 172 -0.77 -3.20 -12.74
CA LEU A 172 0.38 -2.30 -12.68
C LEU A 172 0.18 -1.30 -11.53
N ILE A 173 1.28 -0.85 -10.94
CA ILE A 173 1.28 0.17 -9.90
C ILE A 173 2.29 1.24 -10.29
N ASP A 174 1.82 2.46 -10.51
CA ASP A 174 2.62 3.61 -10.93
C ASP A 174 3.50 4.19 -9.80
N PRO A 175 4.38 5.18 -10.06
CA PRO A 175 5.22 5.81 -9.05
C PRO A 175 4.46 6.38 -7.86
N GLN A 176 5.12 6.51 -6.70
CA GLN A 176 4.58 7.25 -5.56
C GLN A 176 4.66 8.76 -5.75
N PHE A 177 3.67 9.49 -5.20
CA PHE A 177 3.71 10.95 -5.10
C PHE A 177 4.49 11.35 -3.84
N ALA A 178 5.81 11.53 -3.99
CA ALA A 178 6.73 11.85 -2.89
C ALA A 178 7.70 12.97 -3.29
N PRO A 179 8.22 13.77 -2.34
CA PRO A 179 9.06 14.94 -2.64
C PRO A 179 10.19 14.67 -3.64
N LYS A 180 10.96 13.60 -3.47
CA LYS A 180 12.07 13.24 -4.38
C LYS A 180 11.62 12.78 -5.76
N VAL A 181 10.35 12.41 -5.93
CA VAL A 181 9.78 11.96 -7.20
C VAL A 181 9.18 13.15 -7.95
N ILE A 182 8.35 13.96 -7.27
CA ILE A 182 7.60 15.06 -7.92
C ILE A 182 8.45 16.25 -8.35
N VAL A 183 9.68 16.38 -7.83
CA VAL A 183 10.62 17.41 -8.28
C VAL A 183 11.25 17.07 -9.64
N LYS A 184 11.08 15.84 -10.13
CA LYS A 184 11.63 15.38 -11.40
C LYS A 184 10.65 15.69 -12.53
N PRO A 185 11.09 16.37 -13.62
CA PRO A 185 10.22 16.67 -14.75
C PRO A 185 9.71 15.41 -15.47
N GLU A 186 10.43 14.28 -15.33
CA GLU A 186 10.10 13.00 -15.95
C GLU A 186 8.93 12.28 -15.29
N VAL A 187 8.46 12.70 -14.12
CA VAL A 187 7.41 11.97 -13.39
C VAL A 187 6.09 11.95 -14.17
N GLY A 188 5.65 13.07 -14.72
CA GLY A 188 4.44 13.15 -15.53
C GLY A 188 4.49 12.20 -16.75
N PRO A 189 5.52 12.32 -17.60
CA PRO A 189 5.75 11.38 -18.71
C PRO A 189 5.78 9.91 -18.31
N MET A 190 6.38 9.54 -17.16
CA MET A 190 6.42 8.15 -16.68
C MET A 190 5.04 7.65 -16.25
N VAL A 191 4.29 8.44 -15.47
CA VAL A 191 2.91 8.10 -15.07
C VAL A 191 2.04 7.87 -16.30
N GLU A 192 2.14 8.75 -17.30
CA GLU A 192 1.39 8.64 -18.56
C GLU A 192 1.82 7.43 -19.39
N LEU A 193 3.13 7.12 -19.46
CA LEU A 193 3.65 5.94 -20.15
C LEU A 193 3.06 4.65 -19.57
N ILE A 194 3.07 4.52 -18.23
CA ILE A 194 2.52 3.33 -17.56
C ILE A 194 1.01 3.23 -17.80
N ALA A 195 0.28 4.34 -17.67
CA ALA A 195 -1.16 4.38 -17.89
C ALA A 195 -1.54 4.03 -19.34
N THR A 196 -0.83 4.60 -20.32
CA THR A 196 -1.04 4.33 -21.73
C THR A 196 -0.71 2.88 -22.07
N THR A 197 0.40 2.33 -21.52
CA THR A 197 0.77 0.93 -21.73
C THR A 197 -0.28 0.00 -21.12
N ALA A 198 -0.74 0.26 -19.89
CA ALA A 198 -1.81 -0.52 -19.26
C ALA A 198 -3.07 -0.56 -20.14
N LYS A 199 -3.50 0.59 -20.64
CA LYS A 199 -4.68 0.70 -21.53
C LYS A 199 -4.47 -0.03 -22.84
N GLN A 200 -3.30 0.09 -23.49
CA GLN A 200 -3.00 -0.56 -24.78
C GLN A 200 -2.92 -2.07 -24.67
N GLU A 201 -2.43 -2.56 -23.53
CA GLU A 201 -2.26 -3.99 -23.25
C GLU A 201 -3.48 -4.60 -22.54
N ASP A 202 -4.55 -3.82 -22.31
CA ASP A 202 -5.77 -4.25 -21.63
C ASP A 202 -5.50 -4.90 -20.26
N VAL A 203 -4.64 -4.24 -19.48
CA VAL A 203 -4.33 -4.61 -18.09
C VAL A 203 -4.67 -3.48 -17.13
N ASP A 204 -4.83 -3.81 -15.87
CA ASP A 204 -5.23 -2.86 -14.85
C ASP A 204 -4.08 -2.01 -14.34
N LEU A 205 -4.42 -0.80 -13.88
CA LEU A 205 -3.52 0.13 -13.22
C LEU A 205 -4.12 0.59 -11.89
N PHE A 206 -3.40 0.33 -10.81
CA PHE A 206 -3.65 0.99 -9.53
C PHE A 206 -2.90 2.33 -9.50
N ARG A 207 -3.64 3.43 -9.55
CA ARG A 207 -3.13 4.81 -9.65
C ARG A 207 -2.62 5.32 -8.30
N ARG A 208 -1.52 4.72 -7.81
CA ARG A 208 -0.91 5.10 -6.54
C ARG A 208 -0.51 6.58 -6.52
N PHE A 209 0.00 7.10 -7.63
CA PHE A 209 0.37 8.51 -7.77
C PHE A 209 -0.82 9.42 -7.46
N ASP A 210 -1.97 9.17 -8.08
CA ASP A 210 -3.17 9.98 -7.90
C ASP A 210 -3.75 9.84 -6.49
N VAL A 211 -3.74 8.64 -5.90
CA VAL A 211 -4.18 8.40 -4.52
C VAL A 211 -3.33 9.21 -3.54
N MET A 212 -2.00 9.18 -3.67
CA MET A 212 -1.10 9.91 -2.77
C MET A 212 -1.14 11.43 -3.04
N LYS A 213 -1.30 11.85 -4.31
CA LYS A 213 -1.48 13.24 -4.68
C LYS A 213 -2.72 13.82 -4.00
N ARG A 214 -3.83 13.07 -3.98
CA ARG A 214 -5.05 13.47 -3.29
C ARG A 214 -4.81 13.70 -1.79
N TRP A 215 -4.08 12.83 -1.10
CA TRP A 215 -3.75 13.05 0.33
C TRP A 215 -3.09 14.41 0.56
N ARG A 216 -2.23 14.81 -0.37
CA ARG A 216 -1.54 16.11 -0.30
C ARG A 216 -2.45 17.27 -0.65
N ASP A 217 -3.13 17.21 -1.77
CA ASP A 217 -3.82 18.35 -2.39
C ASP A 217 -5.24 18.54 -1.84
N ASP A 218 -6.01 17.46 -1.72
CA ASP A 218 -7.42 17.54 -1.30
C ASP A 218 -7.58 17.34 0.21
N ASP A 219 -6.87 16.38 0.79
CA ASP A 219 -6.93 16.08 2.23
C ASP A 219 -5.95 16.97 3.03
N HIS A 220 -5.16 17.83 2.36
CA HIS A 220 -4.21 18.79 2.94
C HIS A 220 -3.19 18.18 3.90
N MET A 221 -2.83 16.91 3.70
CA MET A 221 -1.87 16.23 4.55
C MET A 221 -0.43 16.74 4.28
N ALA A 222 0.34 16.90 5.34
CA ALA A 222 1.78 17.12 5.21
C ALA A 222 2.47 15.85 4.69
N PHE A 223 3.56 15.99 3.92
CA PHE A 223 4.30 14.83 3.40
C PHE A 223 4.77 13.89 4.52
N GLU A 224 5.18 14.42 5.64
CA GLU A 224 5.65 13.69 6.83
C GLU A 224 4.58 12.74 7.39
N SER A 225 3.31 12.99 7.10
CA SER A 225 2.20 12.13 7.52
C SER A 225 2.14 10.82 6.73
N PHE A 226 2.64 10.79 5.48
CA PHE A 226 2.53 9.64 4.58
C PHE A 226 3.81 9.27 3.81
N VAL A 227 4.87 10.08 3.95
CA VAL A 227 6.20 9.82 3.39
C VAL A 227 7.20 9.68 4.53
N SER A 228 8.10 8.73 4.43
CA SER A 228 9.17 8.52 5.42
C SER A 228 10.17 9.69 5.40
N PRO A 229 11.01 9.85 6.43
CA PRO A 229 11.95 10.97 6.53
C PRO A 229 12.96 11.07 5.37
N ASP A 230 13.11 10.01 4.57
CA ASP A 230 13.98 10.03 3.38
C ASP A 230 13.39 10.83 2.20
N GLY A 231 12.14 11.30 2.30
CA GLY A 231 11.46 12.08 1.28
C GLY A 231 11.12 11.30 -0.01
N LEU A 232 11.20 9.97 0.02
CA LEU A 232 10.99 9.09 -1.12
C LEU A 232 9.95 8.00 -0.83
N HIS A 233 10.19 7.19 0.22
CA HIS A 233 9.38 6.01 0.48
C HIS A 233 8.14 6.32 1.32
N MET A 234 7.14 5.49 1.17
CA MET A 234 5.95 5.52 2.01
C MET A 234 6.31 5.11 3.45
N ASN A 235 5.56 5.61 4.45
CA ASN A 235 5.64 5.17 5.83
C ASN A 235 4.57 4.10 6.14
N ASP A 236 4.50 3.62 7.38
CA ASP A 236 3.56 2.58 7.79
C ASP A 236 2.09 2.94 7.53
N TRP A 237 1.71 4.21 7.75
CA TRP A 237 0.35 4.68 7.52
C TRP A 237 -0.02 4.59 6.03
N SER A 238 0.82 5.12 5.16
CA SER A 238 0.55 5.13 3.72
C SER A 238 0.64 3.73 3.09
N TYR A 239 1.52 2.86 3.60
CA TYR A 239 1.53 1.45 3.21
C TYR A 239 0.23 0.72 3.60
N ALA A 240 -0.29 0.99 4.81
CA ALA A 240 -1.57 0.43 5.24
C ALA A 240 -2.73 0.97 4.38
N CYS A 241 -2.74 2.27 4.06
CA CYS A 241 -3.76 2.87 3.21
C CYS A 241 -3.71 2.35 1.78
N MET A 242 -2.51 2.19 1.20
CA MET A 242 -2.33 1.58 -0.11
C MET A 242 -2.84 0.14 -0.13
N ALA A 243 -2.49 -0.66 0.87
CA ALA A 243 -2.93 -2.04 0.98
C ALA A 243 -4.46 -2.16 1.10
N LYS A 244 -5.08 -1.31 1.91
CA LYS A 244 -6.55 -1.22 2.02
C LYS A 244 -7.17 -0.83 0.68
N GLY A 245 -6.65 0.19 0.00
CA GLY A 245 -7.13 0.62 -1.31
C GLY A 245 -7.03 -0.48 -2.36
N LEU A 246 -5.88 -1.16 -2.45
CA LEU A 246 -5.67 -2.31 -3.34
C LEU A 246 -6.61 -3.46 -3.03
N SER A 247 -6.82 -3.80 -1.76
CA SER A 247 -7.71 -4.90 -1.38
C SER A 247 -9.17 -4.65 -1.78
N LEU A 248 -9.63 -3.40 -1.63
CA LEU A 248 -10.97 -2.99 -2.08
C LEU A 248 -11.09 -3.01 -3.60
N ALA A 249 -10.07 -2.53 -4.31
CA ALA A 249 -10.00 -2.57 -5.77
C ALA A 249 -10.05 -4.01 -6.32
N ILE A 250 -9.23 -4.90 -5.74
CA ILE A 250 -9.20 -6.32 -6.09
C ILE A 250 -10.55 -6.98 -5.80
N ALA A 251 -11.13 -6.74 -4.62
CA ALA A 251 -12.41 -7.34 -4.25
C ALA A 251 -13.56 -6.87 -5.15
N GLU A 252 -13.62 -5.57 -5.49
CA GLU A 252 -14.63 -5.04 -6.43
C GLU A 252 -14.47 -5.64 -7.82
N ALA A 253 -13.23 -5.67 -8.36
CA ALA A 253 -12.96 -6.19 -9.69
C ALA A 253 -13.23 -7.71 -9.80
N ALA A 254 -12.95 -8.47 -8.74
CA ALA A 254 -13.23 -9.90 -8.68
C ALA A 254 -14.73 -10.24 -8.59
N GLN A 255 -15.54 -9.31 -8.10
CA GLN A 255 -17.00 -9.50 -7.99
C GLN A 255 -17.76 -8.96 -9.21
N ARG A 256 -17.07 -8.30 -10.13
CA ARG A 256 -17.67 -7.71 -11.31
C ARG A 256 -18.11 -8.80 -12.29
N PRO A 257 -19.36 -8.76 -12.81
CA PRO A 257 -19.81 -9.72 -13.81
C PRO A 257 -18.92 -9.66 -15.06
N VAL A 258 -18.41 -10.80 -15.49
CA VAL A 258 -17.79 -10.90 -16.81
C VAL A 258 -18.91 -10.79 -17.84
N MET A 259 -18.98 -9.68 -18.55
CA MET A 259 -19.90 -9.52 -19.68
C MET A 259 -19.48 -10.54 -20.75
N SER A 260 -20.14 -11.69 -20.81
CA SER A 260 -19.94 -12.59 -21.94
C SER A 260 -20.35 -11.83 -23.21
N ALA A 261 -19.44 -11.74 -24.18
CA ALA A 261 -19.77 -11.22 -25.50
C ALA A 261 -21.02 -11.99 -26.00
N LYS A 262 -22.17 -11.31 -26.11
CA LYS A 262 -23.36 -11.90 -26.72
C LYS A 262 -22.93 -12.40 -28.08
N ALA A 263 -23.02 -13.71 -28.27
CA ALA A 263 -23.01 -14.30 -29.59
C ALA A 263 -24.06 -13.55 -30.42
N THR A 264 -23.60 -12.75 -31.36
CA THR A 264 -24.43 -12.19 -32.42
C THR A 264 -24.90 -13.40 -33.23
N SER A 265 -26.06 -13.93 -32.87
CA SER A 265 -26.75 -14.89 -33.73
C SER A 265 -27.08 -14.12 -35.01
N HIS A 266 -26.28 -14.34 -36.06
CA HIS A 266 -26.69 -14.04 -37.39
C HIS A 266 -27.94 -14.87 -37.69
N MET A 267 -29.10 -14.25 -37.55
CA MET A 267 -30.29 -14.67 -38.33
C MET A 267 -29.97 -14.32 -39.78
N VAL A 268 -29.61 -15.32 -40.54
CA VAL A 268 -29.62 -15.26 -42.00
C VAL A 268 -31.10 -15.43 -42.42
N PRO A 269 -31.62 -14.57 -43.28
CA PRO A 269 -32.99 -14.66 -43.78
C PRO A 269 -33.22 -15.85 -44.74
#